data_a0f0d2e8d0fa0ab28a85fcd1ecbdc249
#
_entry.id   a0f0d2e8d0fa0ab28a85fcd1ecbdc249
#
_cell.length_a   1.000
_cell.length_b   1.000
_cell.length_c   1.000
_cell.angle_alpha   90.00
_cell.angle_beta   90.00
_cell.angle_gamma   90.00
#
_symmetry.space_group_name_H-M   'P 1'
#
loop_
_entity.id
_entity.type
_entity.pdbx_description
1 polymer ?
#
loop_
_entity_poly.entity_id
_entity_poly.type
_entity_poly.pdbx_seq_one_letter_code
_entity_poly.pdbx_strand_id
1 'polypeptide(L)'
;PVELAEADGSLAVFVQAQNTPVRELVLTWKAIFGGAGEVLGDTWERGYGDLEWKKEADHIGMPWYFFRHEAGKCLAFGVKVRPSAMCWWEKDGADVKLHLDVRCGTYGVKLGGRKLEAAKIVMTSYALEEADTPVEVFEACRAFCSEMCDDPDCRDTVIYGGNNWYYAYGKSSAKEILEDSAYLAEMTESIENRPFMVMDDGWQIDHSDSYNGGPWRVGNADYGDMGELAAQMRAKNVRPGIWFRPLYDHSADIPAEWRLERNAEVFDISVPEVLEHIAQDIRQLGDWGYELIKHDFST
;
A
#
# COMPACT_ATOMS: atom_id res chain seq x y z
N PRO A 1 9.38 27.28 -3.51
CA PRO A 1 9.27 27.49 -2.05
C PRO A 1 8.65 26.28 -1.37
N VAL A 2 9.07 26.07 -0.14
CA VAL A 2 8.48 25.09 0.79
C VAL A 2 7.83 25.88 1.91
N GLU A 3 6.63 25.50 2.32
CA GLU A 3 5.88 26.12 3.41
C GLU A 3 5.48 25.03 4.41
N LEU A 4 5.66 25.32 5.69
CA LEU A 4 5.21 24.47 6.79
C LEU A 4 4.07 25.20 7.50
N ALA A 5 2.97 24.52 7.72
CA ALA A 5 1.79 25.09 8.41
C ALA A 5 1.24 24.11 9.44
N GLU A 6 0.90 24.62 10.62
CA GLU A 6 0.15 23.82 11.59
C GLU A 6 -1.30 23.68 11.12
N ALA A 7 -1.80 22.46 11.14
CA ALA A 7 -3.17 22.10 10.77
C ALA A 7 -3.63 20.89 11.58
N ASP A 8 -4.68 21.04 12.37
CA ASP A 8 -5.36 19.94 13.08
C ASP A 8 -4.41 19.05 13.88
N GLY A 9 -3.49 19.64 14.66
CA GLY A 9 -2.49 18.91 15.45
C GLY A 9 -1.38 18.25 14.64
N SER A 10 -1.28 18.54 13.35
CA SER A 10 -0.24 18.04 12.45
C SER A 10 0.55 19.19 11.83
N LEU A 11 1.73 18.87 11.27
CA LEU A 11 2.54 19.79 10.48
C LEU A 11 2.34 19.47 8.98
N ALA A 12 1.57 20.30 8.29
CA ALA A 12 1.38 20.18 6.86
C ALA A 12 2.59 20.74 6.09
N VAL A 13 3.07 20.00 5.11
CA VAL A 13 4.21 20.35 4.25
C VAL A 13 3.73 20.64 2.84
N PHE A 14 3.89 21.90 2.40
CA PHE A 14 3.53 22.31 1.06
C PHE A 14 4.75 22.64 0.22
N VAL A 15 4.67 22.32 -1.06
CA VAL A 15 5.69 22.69 -2.05
C VAL A 15 5.07 23.36 -3.28
N GLN A 16 5.75 24.37 -3.80
CA GLN A 16 5.45 25.02 -5.08
C GLN A 16 6.73 25.13 -5.90
N ALA A 17 6.67 24.74 -7.17
CA ALA A 17 7.79 24.85 -8.10
C ALA A 17 7.24 25.02 -9.52
N GLN A 18 7.28 26.26 -10.04
CA GLN A 18 6.63 26.57 -11.32
C GLN A 18 7.33 25.88 -12.50
N ASN A 19 8.66 25.93 -12.54
CA ASN A 19 9.46 25.48 -13.71
C ASN A 19 10.43 24.34 -13.38
N THR A 20 10.66 24.07 -12.10
CA THR A 20 11.62 23.06 -11.65
C THR A 20 10.89 21.79 -11.28
N PRO A 21 11.20 20.64 -11.91
CA PRO A 21 10.66 19.36 -11.47
C PRO A 21 11.08 19.04 -10.04
N VAL A 22 10.10 18.75 -9.18
CA VAL A 22 10.33 18.34 -7.78
C VAL A 22 10.50 16.84 -7.74
N ARG A 23 11.51 16.37 -7.07
CA ARG A 23 11.79 14.94 -6.89
C ARG A 23 11.49 14.52 -5.46
N GLU A 24 12.05 15.24 -4.51
CA GLU A 24 12.03 14.88 -3.11
C GLU A 24 12.14 16.13 -2.23
N LEU A 25 11.52 16.09 -1.08
CA LEU A 25 11.76 16.98 0.04
C LEU A 25 12.31 16.17 1.20
N VAL A 26 13.30 16.70 1.92
CA VAL A 26 13.85 16.07 3.11
C VAL A 26 13.76 17.04 4.28
N LEU A 27 13.10 16.61 5.34
CA LEU A 27 13.04 17.34 6.61
C LEU A 27 13.91 16.62 7.63
N THR A 28 14.61 17.38 8.46
CA THR A 28 15.53 16.81 9.46
C THR A 28 15.21 17.34 10.85
N TRP A 29 15.00 16.43 11.78
CA TRP A 29 14.93 16.71 13.21
C TRP A 29 16.26 16.34 13.87
N LYS A 30 16.76 17.25 14.69
CA LYS A 30 18.07 17.12 15.32
C LYS A 30 17.97 16.41 16.66
N ALA A 31 18.97 15.55 16.95
CA ALA A 31 19.17 14.95 18.27
C ALA A 31 17.96 14.15 18.80
N ILE A 32 17.26 13.43 17.94
CA ILE A 32 16.16 12.54 18.32
C ILE A 32 16.68 11.24 18.93
N PHE A 33 17.77 10.72 18.38
CA PHE A 33 18.44 9.52 18.87
C PHE A 33 19.67 9.90 19.74
N GLY A 34 20.06 9.03 20.63
CA GLY A 34 21.26 9.28 21.45
C GLY A 34 21.21 8.66 22.83
N GLY A 35 20.44 7.63 23.03
CA GLY A 35 20.32 6.90 24.28
C GLY A 35 20.31 5.38 24.10
N ALA A 36 19.82 4.71 25.13
CA ALA A 36 19.64 3.25 25.16
C ALA A 36 18.23 2.83 24.70
N GLY A 37 17.56 3.64 23.89
CA GLY A 37 16.22 3.38 23.44
C GLY A 37 16.15 2.26 22.39
N GLU A 38 14.94 1.72 22.25
CA GLU A 38 14.58 0.77 21.20
C GLU A 38 13.65 1.46 20.20
N VAL A 39 13.71 1.02 18.96
CA VAL A 39 12.93 1.56 17.85
C VAL A 39 12.09 0.46 17.23
N LEU A 40 10.83 0.76 16.99
CA LEU A 40 9.92 -0.05 16.17
C LEU A 40 9.60 0.75 14.92
N GLY A 41 10.05 0.29 13.77
CA GLY A 41 9.71 0.85 12.47
C GLY A 41 9.20 -0.23 11.54
N ASP A 42 8.33 0.13 10.62
CA ASP A 42 7.84 -0.82 9.62
C ASP A 42 8.92 -1.13 8.58
N THR A 43 8.68 -2.11 7.74
CA THR A 43 9.51 -2.48 6.60
C THR A 43 8.70 -2.33 5.30
N TRP A 44 9.39 -2.11 4.18
CA TRP A 44 8.75 -1.98 2.87
C TRP A 44 8.00 -3.25 2.44
N GLU A 45 8.53 -4.38 2.80
CA GLU A 45 8.01 -5.69 2.46
C GLU A 45 8.20 -6.64 3.65
N ARG A 46 7.13 -7.22 4.13
CA ARG A 46 7.18 -8.16 5.28
C ARG A 46 8.05 -9.40 5.02
N GLY A 47 8.21 -9.77 3.76
CA GLY A 47 9.14 -10.82 3.37
C GLY A 47 10.62 -10.47 3.62
N TYR A 48 10.95 -9.20 3.83
CA TYR A 48 12.31 -8.73 4.04
C TYR A 48 12.62 -8.28 5.47
N GLY A 49 11.63 -8.23 6.33
CA GLY A 49 11.83 -7.86 7.72
C GLY A 49 10.56 -7.97 8.58
N ASP A 50 10.78 -8.23 9.85
CA ASP A 50 9.73 -8.34 10.84
C ASP A 50 9.48 -6.99 11.54
N LEU A 51 8.24 -6.79 11.97
CA LEU A 51 7.86 -5.70 12.85
C LEU A 51 8.26 -6.07 14.29
N GLU A 52 9.43 -5.62 14.71
CA GLU A 52 9.99 -5.90 16.02
C GLU A 52 10.73 -4.71 16.58
N TRP A 53 10.80 -4.62 17.91
CA TRP A 53 11.63 -3.65 18.60
C TRP A 53 13.10 -4.00 18.44
N LYS A 54 13.88 -3.05 17.93
CA LYS A 54 15.34 -3.17 17.73
C LYS A 54 16.07 -2.03 18.40
N LYS A 55 17.33 -2.27 18.74
CA LYS A 55 18.19 -1.19 19.24
C LYS A 55 18.31 -0.11 18.17
N GLU A 56 18.43 1.14 18.60
CA GLU A 56 18.53 2.30 17.71
C GLU A 56 19.56 2.14 16.57
N ALA A 57 20.66 1.40 16.83
CA ALA A 57 21.73 1.21 15.85
C ALA A 57 21.32 0.32 14.65
N ASP A 58 20.29 -0.49 14.80
CA ASP A 58 19.92 -1.53 13.84
C ASP A 58 18.84 -1.06 12.84
N HIS A 59 18.27 0.15 13.02
CA HIS A 59 17.30 0.73 12.11
C HIS A 59 17.92 1.80 11.20
N ILE A 60 17.62 1.71 9.92
CA ILE A 60 18.11 2.65 8.89
C ILE A 60 16.94 3.39 8.21
N GLY A 61 16.02 2.69 7.61
CA GLY A 61 14.87 3.25 6.89
C GLY A 61 13.55 2.64 7.36
N MET A 62 12.54 3.47 7.61
CA MET A 62 11.26 3.06 8.18
C MET A 62 10.12 3.73 7.39
N PRO A 63 9.34 2.99 6.60
CA PRO A 63 8.21 3.55 5.88
C PRO A 63 7.12 4.07 6.83
N TRP A 64 6.51 5.16 6.48
CA TRP A 64 5.32 5.78 7.06
C TRP A 64 5.44 6.26 8.50
N TYR A 65 5.90 5.41 9.45
CA TYR A 65 5.99 5.71 10.88
C TYR A 65 7.13 4.97 11.56
N PHE A 66 7.51 5.46 12.74
CA PHE A 66 8.30 4.71 13.70
C PHE A 66 7.98 5.15 15.12
N PHE A 67 8.28 4.27 16.05
CA PHE A 67 8.22 4.54 17.49
C PHE A 67 9.62 4.42 18.10
N ARG A 68 9.89 5.25 19.07
CA ARG A 68 11.10 5.16 19.88
C ARG A 68 10.70 5.06 21.35
N HIS A 69 11.02 3.93 21.97
CA HIS A 69 10.78 3.64 23.36
C HIS A 69 12.06 3.86 24.17
N GLU A 70 11.98 4.60 25.26
CA GLU A 70 12.99 4.70 26.31
C GLU A 70 12.27 4.80 27.64
N ALA A 71 12.98 4.55 28.77
CA ALA A 71 12.38 4.50 30.09
C ALA A 71 11.42 5.68 30.37
N GLY A 72 10.18 5.39 30.67
CA GLY A 72 9.11 6.34 31.00
C GLY A 72 8.45 7.05 29.83
N LYS A 73 8.83 6.77 28.57
CA LYS A 73 8.17 7.40 27.42
C LYS A 73 8.25 6.62 26.10
N CYS A 74 7.24 6.82 25.27
CA CYS A 74 7.24 6.40 23.88
C CYS A 74 7.08 7.63 22.98
N LEU A 75 8.07 7.88 22.12
CA LEU A 75 8.01 8.90 21.09
C LEU A 75 7.49 8.26 19.80
N ALA A 76 6.52 8.90 19.17
CA ALA A 76 5.89 8.44 17.94
C ALA A 76 6.06 9.47 16.84
N PHE A 77 6.47 9.03 15.66
CA PHE A 77 6.66 9.84 14.47
C PHE A 77 5.94 9.18 13.31
N GLY A 78 5.14 9.94 12.58
CA GLY A 78 4.39 9.39 11.46
C GLY A 78 3.92 10.44 10.48
N VAL A 79 3.32 9.94 9.42
CA VAL A 79 2.66 10.74 8.39
C VAL A 79 1.21 10.33 8.33
N LYS A 80 0.28 11.31 8.30
CA LYS A 80 -1.15 11.02 8.11
C LYS A 80 -1.35 10.23 6.81
N VAL A 81 -2.33 9.35 6.83
CA VAL A 81 -2.69 8.51 5.67
C VAL A 81 -3.01 9.34 4.43
N ARG A 82 -2.84 8.73 3.26
CA ARG A 82 -3.07 9.34 1.94
C ARG A 82 -2.22 10.59 1.66
N PRO A 83 -0.90 10.58 1.96
CA PRO A 83 -0.02 11.67 1.53
C PRO A 83 0.10 11.71 0.01
N SER A 84 0.51 12.86 -0.52
CA SER A 84 0.85 13.00 -1.95
C SER A 84 2.33 12.73 -2.24
N ALA A 85 2.99 11.98 -1.39
CA ALA A 85 4.39 11.57 -1.52
C ALA A 85 4.58 10.17 -0.95
N MET A 86 5.57 9.44 -1.45
CA MET A 86 6.08 8.26 -0.77
C MET A 86 6.92 8.72 0.42
N CYS A 87 6.57 8.25 1.62
CA CYS A 87 7.12 8.76 2.87
C CYS A 87 7.91 7.69 3.60
N TRP A 88 9.14 8.00 4.00
CA TRP A 88 9.90 7.13 4.91
C TRP A 88 10.81 7.95 5.81
N TRP A 89 11.09 7.37 6.96
CA TRP A 89 11.98 7.95 7.96
C TRP A 89 13.35 7.27 7.89
N GLU A 90 14.42 8.06 7.99
CA GLU A 90 15.79 7.58 8.00
C GLU A 90 16.49 8.05 9.29
N LYS A 91 17.15 7.11 9.97
CA LYS A 91 18.07 7.43 11.06
C LYS A 91 19.41 7.84 10.49
N ASP A 92 19.88 9.03 10.81
CA ASP A 92 21.21 9.55 10.42
C ASP A 92 21.99 10.02 11.65
N GLY A 93 22.78 9.13 12.22
CA GLY A 93 23.46 9.38 13.50
C GLY A 93 22.46 9.59 14.64
N ALA A 94 22.50 10.78 15.27
CA ALA A 94 21.54 11.20 16.29
C ALA A 94 20.28 11.87 15.70
N ASP A 95 20.27 12.18 14.44
CA ASP A 95 19.19 12.88 13.75
C ASP A 95 18.20 11.89 13.13
N VAL A 96 17.00 12.40 12.83
CA VAL A 96 16.02 11.69 11.99
C VAL A 96 15.65 12.54 10.80
N LYS A 97 15.57 11.92 9.64
CA LYS A 97 15.11 12.54 8.40
C LYS A 97 13.78 11.96 7.99
N LEU A 98 12.88 12.79 7.51
CA LEU A 98 11.69 12.38 6.77
C LEU A 98 11.90 12.70 5.30
N HIS A 99 11.84 11.68 4.48
CA HIS A 99 11.85 11.77 3.03
C HIS A 99 10.42 11.81 2.51
N LEU A 100 10.12 12.79 1.67
CA LEU A 100 8.86 12.96 0.96
C LEU A 100 9.16 12.89 -0.53
N ASP A 101 9.11 11.69 -1.10
CA ASP A 101 9.40 11.45 -2.51
C ASP A 101 8.13 11.64 -3.34
N VAL A 102 8.15 12.65 -4.21
CA VAL A 102 7.03 13.01 -5.09
C VAL A 102 7.27 12.58 -6.54
N ARG A 103 8.30 11.80 -6.82
CA ARG A 103 8.61 11.34 -8.18
C ARG A 103 7.47 10.50 -8.75
N CYS A 104 7.26 10.63 -10.05
CA CYS A 104 6.50 9.68 -10.83
C CYS A 104 7.52 8.76 -11.55
N GLY A 105 7.60 7.51 -11.14
CA GLY A 105 8.71 6.63 -11.52
C GLY A 105 10.06 7.20 -11.08
N THR A 106 10.99 7.40 -12.03
CA THR A 106 12.32 7.97 -11.73
C THR A 106 12.42 9.48 -11.92
N TYR A 107 11.31 10.15 -12.28
CA TYR A 107 11.33 11.55 -12.74
C TYR A 107 10.66 12.49 -11.74
N GLY A 108 11.19 13.71 -11.66
CA GLY A 108 10.59 14.77 -10.87
C GLY A 108 9.29 15.27 -11.50
N VAL A 109 8.34 15.64 -10.66
CA VAL A 109 7.01 16.15 -11.04
C VAL A 109 7.06 17.64 -11.30
N LYS A 110 6.54 18.09 -12.44
CA LYS A 110 6.34 19.52 -12.77
C LYS A 110 5.02 19.97 -12.16
N LEU A 111 5.08 20.77 -11.10
CA LEU A 111 3.88 21.27 -10.42
C LEU A 111 3.21 22.43 -11.18
N GLY A 112 3.94 23.16 -12.04
CA GLY A 112 3.43 24.37 -12.66
C GLY A 112 3.02 25.40 -11.60
N GLY A 113 1.81 25.94 -11.69
CA GLY A 113 1.26 26.89 -10.70
C GLY A 113 0.63 26.22 -9.46
N ARG A 114 0.60 24.90 -9.38
CA ARG A 114 -0.06 24.17 -8.29
C ARG A 114 0.76 24.22 -7.01
N LYS A 115 0.07 24.35 -5.87
CA LYS A 115 0.62 24.13 -4.54
C LYS A 115 0.29 22.67 -4.14
N LEU A 116 1.31 21.85 -3.97
CA LEU A 116 1.16 20.47 -3.54
C LEU A 116 1.28 20.38 -2.02
N GLU A 117 0.28 19.82 -1.35
CA GLU A 117 0.41 19.33 0.02
C GLU A 117 1.08 17.95 -0.07
N ALA A 118 2.37 17.89 0.25
CA ALA A 118 3.14 16.65 0.12
C ALA A 118 2.78 15.64 1.21
N ALA A 119 2.65 16.09 2.46
CA ALA A 119 2.27 15.27 3.59
C ALA A 119 1.81 16.12 4.77
N LYS A 120 1.09 15.48 5.72
CA LYS A 120 0.85 15.97 7.07
C LYS A 120 1.60 15.09 8.06
N ILE A 121 2.48 15.70 8.86
CA ILE A 121 3.34 15.00 9.80
C ILE A 121 2.72 15.07 11.20
N VAL A 122 2.71 13.94 11.89
CA VAL A 122 2.26 13.82 13.28
C VAL A 122 3.44 13.35 14.13
N MET A 123 3.61 13.99 15.29
CA MET A 123 4.64 13.62 16.25
C MET A 123 4.05 13.75 17.66
N THR A 124 4.11 12.69 18.45
CA THR A 124 3.53 12.63 19.78
C THR A 124 4.51 11.98 20.77
N SER A 125 4.46 12.45 22.02
CA SER A 125 5.20 11.85 23.13
C SER A 125 4.22 11.34 24.16
N TYR A 126 4.21 10.03 24.38
CA TYR A 126 3.41 9.39 25.41
C TYR A 126 4.26 9.16 26.66
N ALA A 127 3.81 9.68 27.80
CA ALA A 127 4.36 9.30 29.11
C ALA A 127 3.86 7.89 29.45
N LEU A 128 4.77 7.02 29.87
CA LEU A 128 4.47 5.68 30.35
C LEU A 128 4.52 5.68 31.88
N GLU A 129 3.66 4.89 32.51
CA GLU A 129 3.64 4.78 33.97
C GLU A 129 4.81 3.91 34.49
N GLU A 130 4.89 3.72 35.80
CA GLU A 130 6.07 3.19 36.51
C GLU A 130 6.63 1.84 36.03
N ALA A 131 5.92 1.10 35.21
CA ALA A 131 6.32 -0.26 34.86
C ALA A 131 6.87 -0.43 33.45
N ASP A 132 6.75 0.57 32.55
CA ASP A 132 7.13 0.43 31.13
C ASP A 132 6.61 -0.89 30.56
N THR A 133 5.36 -1.25 30.87
CA THR A 133 4.86 -2.56 30.49
C THR A 133 4.68 -2.66 28.96
N PRO A 134 4.86 -3.86 28.37
CA PRO A 134 4.56 -4.07 26.95
C PRO A 134 3.13 -3.64 26.57
N VAL A 135 2.19 -3.72 27.49
CA VAL A 135 0.79 -3.29 27.29
C VAL A 135 0.70 -1.79 27.13
N GLU A 136 1.34 -1.00 28.00
CA GLU A 136 1.34 0.46 27.90
C GLU A 136 2.00 0.95 26.61
N VAL A 137 3.13 0.35 26.24
CA VAL A 137 3.82 0.66 24.99
C VAL A 137 2.94 0.34 23.78
N PHE A 138 2.25 -0.80 23.78
CA PHE A 138 1.31 -1.18 22.72
C PHE A 138 0.14 -0.20 22.63
N GLU A 139 -0.45 0.21 23.75
CA GLU A 139 -1.56 1.18 23.75
C GLU A 139 -1.12 2.56 23.25
N ALA A 140 0.10 3.01 23.58
CA ALA A 140 0.66 4.22 23.02
C ALA A 140 0.81 4.14 21.48
N CYS A 141 1.33 3.02 20.97
CA CYS A 141 1.43 2.79 19.53
C CYS A 141 0.04 2.76 18.86
N ARG A 142 -0.92 2.10 19.47
CA ARG A 142 -2.30 2.02 18.97
C ARG A 142 -2.98 3.40 18.94
N ALA A 143 -2.80 4.19 19.99
CA ALA A 143 -3.32 5.56 20.06
C ALA A 143 -2.74 6.42 18.93
N PHE A 144 -1.44 6.31 18.69
CA PHE A 144 -0.79 7.04 17.59
C PHE A 144 -1.29 6.64 16.21
N CYS A 145 -1.62 5.37 15.99
CA CYS A 145 -2.25 4.94 14.74
C CYS A 145 -3.57 5.68 14.48
N SER A 146 -4.34 5.95 15.52
CA SER A 146 -5.57 6.75 15.43
C SER A 146 -5.30 8.23 15.14
N GLU A 147 -4.15 8.77 15.56
CA GLU A 147 -3.74 10.13 15.20
C GLU A 147 -3.30 10.25 13.73
N MET A 148 -2.77 9.17 13.14
CA MET A 148 -2.39 9.16 11.74
C MET A 148 -3.57 9.00 10.79
N CYS A 149 -4.72 8.51 11.25
CA CYS A 149 -5.90 8.25 10.43
C CYS A 149 -7.17 8.75 11.09
N ASP A 150 -7.74 9.83 10.55
CA ASP A 150 -8.95 10.46 11.11
C ASP A 150 -10.22 9.63 10.86
N ASP A 151 -10.22 8.78 9.83
CA ASP A 151 -11.35 7.91 9.44
C ASP A 151 -10.83 6.51 9.06
N PRO A 152 -10.47 5.67 10.04
CA PRO A 152 -9.96 4.34 9.80
C PRO A 152 -11.07 3.40 9.32
N ASP A 153 -10.89 2.77 8.17
CA ASP A 153 -11.74 1.65 7.71
C ASP A 153 -11.36 0.37 8.48
N CYS A 154 -11.74 0.33 9.75
CA CYS A 154 -11.54 -0.84 10.61
C CYS A 154 -12.70 -1.82 10.40
N ARG A 155 -12.44 -2.92 9.72
CA ARG A 155 -13.44 -3.96 9.50
C ARG A 155 -13.58 -4.85 10.73
N ASP A 156 -14.80 -5.18 11.08
CA ASP A 156 -15.10 -6.09 12.21
C ASP A 156 -14.76 -7.55 11.89
N THR A 157 -14.54 -7.88 10.62
CA THR A 157 -14.27 -9.25 10.18
C THR A 157 -12.86 -9.41 9.66
N VAL A 158 -12.19 -10.47 10.10
CA VAL A 158 -10.85 -10.84 9.65
C VAL A 158 -10.89 -11.23 8.16
N ILE A 159 -9.95 -10.68 7.36
CA ILE A 159 -9.71 -11.11 6.00
C ILE A 159 -8.62 -12.18 6.02
N TYR A 160 -8.96 -13.37 5.53
CA TYR A 160 -8.03 -14.49 5.45
C TYR A 160 -8.39 -15.41 4.29
N GLY A 161 -7.47 -16.28 3.89
CA GLY A 161 -7.74 -17.24 2.82
C GLY A 161 -6.48 -17.72 2.12
N GLY A 162 -6.63 -18.09 0.86
CA GLY A 162 -5.58 -18.59 -0.02
C GLY A 162 -5.28 -17.69 -1.20
N ASN A 163 -4.09 -17.85 -1.76
CA ASN A 163 -3.65 -17.24 -3.00
C ASN A 163 -2.77 -18.24 -3.76
N ASN A 164 -2.93 -18.34 -5.08
CA ASN A 164 -2.27 -19.38 -5.85
C ASN A 164 -0.89 -18.98 -6.41
N TRP A 165 -0.39 -17.76 -6.14
CA TRP A 165 0.86 -17.28 -6.75
C TRP A 165 2.05 -18.21 -6.49
N TYR A 166 2.35 -18.52 -5.24
CA TYR A 166 3.59 -19.18 -4.86
C TYR A 166 3.72 -20.66 -5.25
N TYR A 167 2.72 -21.22 -5.91
CA TYR A 167 2.84 -22.53 -6.55
C TYR A 167 2.56 -22.49 -8.06
N ALA A 168 1.70 -21.58 -8.52
CA ALA A 168 1.26 -21.52 -9.92
C ALA A 168 2.12 -20.58 -10.78
N TYR A 169 2.58 -19.46 -10.20
CA TYR A 169 3.40 -18.45 -10.90
C TYR A 169 2.81 -18.03 -12.25
N GLY A 170 1.51 -17.72 -12.29
CA GLY A 170 0.77 -17.34 -13.48
C GLY A 170 0.33 -18.53 -14.39
N LYS A 171 0.63 -19.77 -14.02
CA LYS A 171 0.26 -20.97 -14.78
C LYS A 171 -0.80 -21.75 -14.02
N SER A 172 -2.05 -21.29 -14.08
CA SER A 172 -3.20 -21.87 -13.43
C SER A 172 -4.43 -21.81 -14.34
N SER A 173 -5.55 -22.31 -13.86
CA SER A 173 -6.81 -22.39 -14.61
C SER A 173 -8.01 -22.26 -13.67
N ALA A 174 -9.19 -21.99 -14.24
CA ALA A 174 -10.45 -22.01 -13.50
C ALA A 174 -10.66 -23.32 -12.73
N LYS A 175 -10.26 -24.45 -13.32
CA LYS A 175 -10.37 -25.76 -12.66
C LYS A 175 -9.57 -25.82 -11.36
N GLU A 176 -8.30 -25.39 -11.39
CA GLU A 176 -7.42 -25.38 -10.21
C GLU A 176 -7.91 -24.41 -9.15
N ILE A 177 -8.35 -23.21 -9.53
CA ILE A 177 -8.97 -22.25 -8.59
C ILE A 177 -10.20 -22.86 -7.90
N LEU A 178 -11.01 -23.62 -8.61
CA LEU A 178 -12.18 -24.28 -8.03
C LEU A 178 -11.82 -25.49 -7.15
N GLU A 179 -10.74 -26.20 -7.44
CA GLU A 179 -10.20 -27.25 -6.59
C GLU A 179 -9.65 -26.66 -5.29
N ASP A 180 -8.85 -25.59 -5.36
CA ASP A 180 -8.35 -24.85 -4.20
C ASP A 180 -9.48 -24.27 -3.35
N SER A 181 -10.50 -23.70 -4.01
CA SER A 181 -11.68 -23.19 -3.34
C SER A 181 -12.41 -24.28 -2.55
N ALA A 182 -12.54 -25.48 -3.11
CA ALA A 182 -13.18 -26.61 -2.42
C ALA A 182 -12.35 -27.05 -1.21
N TYR A 183 -11.03 -27.16 -1.38
CA TYR A 183 -10.13 -27.53 -0.29
C TYR A 183 -10.14 -26.50 0.84
N LEU A 184 -10.07 -25.22 0.51
CA LEU A 184 -10.13 -24.13 1.48
C LEU A 184 -11.47 -24.09 2.23
N ALA A 185 -12.57 -24.35 1.54
CA ALA A 185 -13.89 -24.44 2.14
C ALA A 185 -14.00 -25.59 3.14
N GLU A 186 -13.42 -26.77 2.83
CA GLU A 186 -13.36 -27.94 3.71
C GLU A 186 -12.53 -27.62 4.97
N MET A 187 -11.33 -27.04 4.81
CA MET A 187 -10.46 -26.66 5.93
C MET A 187 -11.13 -25.68 6.90
N THR A 188 -12.07 -24.89 6.43
CA THR A 188 -12.71 -23.82 7.20
C THR A 188 -14.20 -24.06 7.43
N GLU A 189 -14.66 -25.30 7.33
CA GLU A 189 -16.10 -25.66 7.39
C GLU A 189 -16.80 -25.12 8.65
N SER A 190 -16.10 -25.11 9.80
CA SER A 190 -16.66 -24.66 11.08
C SER A 190 -16.58 -23.14 11.29
N ILE A 191 -16.03 -22.37 10.35
CA ILE A 191 -15.82 -20.93 10.47
C ILE A 191 -16.89 -20.17 9.70
N GLU A 192 -17.70 -19.37 10.41
CA GLU A 192 -18.78 -18.58 9.80
C GLU A 192 -18.24 -17.51 8.85
N ASN A 193 -17.20 -16.77 9.25
CA ASN A 193 -16.51 -15.83 8.37
C ASN A 193 -15.77 -16.60 7.27
N ARG A 194 -16.30 -16.60 6.07
CA ARG A 194 -15.76 -17.41 4.97
C ARG A 194 -14.43 -16.88 4.44
N PRO A 195 -13.50 -17.77 4.07
CA PRO A 195 -12.20 -17.41 3.52
C PRO A 195 -12.30 -16.83 2.13
N PHE A 196 -11.31 -16.02 1.77
CA PHE A 196 -11.07 -15.63 0.38
C PHE A 196 -10.21 -16.66 -0.35
N MET A 197 -10.54 -16.96 -1.60
CA MET A 197 -9.60 -17.55 -2.54
C MET A 197 -9.24 -16.47 -3.56
N VAL A 198 -7.98 -16.05 -3.58
CA VAL A 198 -7.48 -15.01 -4.47
C VAL A 198 -6.80 -15.66 -5.67
N MET A 199 -7.39 -15.48 -6.83
CA MET A 199 -6.77 -15.80 -8.10
C MET A 199 -5.73 -14.74 -8.42
N ASP A 200 -4.48 -15.14 -8.51
CA ASP A 200 -3.35 -14.25 -8.78
C ASP A 200 -3.14 -14.00 -10.28
N ASP A 201 -2.05 -13.36 -10.65
CA ASP A 201 -1.65 -13.09 -12.03
C ASP A 201 -1.77 -14.32 -12.94
N GLY A 202 -2.14 -14.10 -14.18
CA GLY A 202 -2.26 -15.15 -15.21
C GLY A 202 -3.67 -15.39 -15.75
N TRP A 203 -4.68 -14.67 -15.25
CA TRP A 203 -6.07 -14.82 -15.69
C TRP A 203 -6.44 -13.95 -16.90
N GLN A 204 -5.78 -12.82 -17.09
CA GLN A 204 -6.08 -11.82 -18.13
C GLN A 204 -5.71 -12.31 -19.52
N ILE A 205 -6.45 -11.80 -20.53
CA ILE A 205 -6.42 -12.31 -21.90
C ILE A 205 -5.03 -12.28 -22.57
N ASP A 206 -4.25 -11.24 -22.29
CA ASP A 206 -2.93 -11.04 -22.92
C ASP A 206 -1.75 -11.51 -22.04
N HIS A 207 -2.04 -12.26 -20.96
CA HIS A 207 -1.00 -12.80 -20.09
C HIS A 207 0.02 -13.65 -20.86
N SER A 208 1.30 -13.45 -20.55
CA SER A 208 2.40 -14.28 -21.07
C SER A 208 3.59 -14.26 -20.10
N ASP A 209 4.61 -15.09 -20.32
CA ASP A 209 5.84 -15.09 -19.52
C ASP A 209 6.58 -13.74 -19.52
N SER A 210 6.24 -12.82 -20.43
CA SER A 210 6.85 -11.50 -20.55
C SER A 210 5.89 -10.34 -20.33
N TYR A 211 4.61 -10.60 -20.10
CA TYR A 211 3.59 -9.57 -19.95
C TYR A 211 2.52 -9.97 -18.94
N ASN A 212 2.31 -9.12 -17.94
CA ASN A 212 1.30 -9.29 -16.89
C ASN A 212 0.45 -8.03 -16.68
N GLY A 213 0.15 -7.30 -17.76
CA GLY A 213 -0.74 -6.13 -17.74
C GLY A 213 -2.13 -6.44 -18.26
N GLY A 214 -2.93 -5.39 -18.42
CA GLY A 214 -4.27 -5.45 -19.03
C GLY A 214 -4.28 -5.84 -20.50
N PRO A 215 -5.45 -5.89 -21.15
CA PRO A 215 -6.74 -5.41 -20.63
C PRO A 215 -7.36 -6.31 -19.56
N TRP A 216 -8.12 -5.69 -18.65
CA TRP A 216 -8.67 -6.36 -17.47
C TRP A 216 -10.13 -6.79 -17.64
N ARG A 217 -10.62 -6.82 -18.88
CA ARG A 217 -12.05 -6.98 -19.21
C ARG A 217 -12.46 -8.37 -19.65
N VAL A 218 -11.51 -9.27 -19.83
CA VAL A 218 -11.74 -10.63 -20.34
C VAL A 218 -10.73 -11.57 -19.74
N GLY A 219 -11.18 -12.73 -19.27
CA GLY A 219 -10.32 -13.85 -18.91
C GLY A 219 -9.76 -14.55 -20.15
N ASN A 220 -8.59 -15.17 -20.01
CA ASN A 220 -8.06 -16.01 -21.07
C ASN A 220 -8.79 -17.37 -21.16
N ALA A 221 -8.38 -18.21 -22.11
CA ALA A 221 -9.07 -19.47 -22.38
C ALA A 221 -9.04 -20.48 -21.22
N ASP A 222 -8.04 -20.39 -20.33
CA ASP A 222 -7.90 -21.28 -19.17
C ASP A 222 -8.86 -20.93 -18.03
N TYR A 223 -9.34 -19.66 -18.00
CA TYR A 223 -10.25 -19.16 -16.98
C TYR A 223 -11.67 -18.96 -17.46
N GLY A 224 -11.89 -18.66 -18.76
CA GLY A 224 -13.20 -18.49 -19.36
C GLY A 224 -13.97 -17.26 -18.87
N ASP A 225 -15.24 -17.42 -18.55
CA ASP A 225 -16.08 -16.34 -18.04
C ASP A 225 -15.78 -16.05 -16.57
N MET A 226 -15.29 -14.84 -16.30
CA MET A 226 -14.81 -14.44 -14.98
C MET A 226 -15.96 -14.27 -13.97
N GLY A 227 -17.13 -13.86 -14.43
CA GLY A 227 -18.32 -13.76 -13.58
C GLY A 227 -18.88 -15.14 -13.20
N GLU A 228 -18.89 -16.07 -14.15
CA GLU A 228 -19.27 -17.45 -13.88
C GLU A 228 -18.30 -18.12 -12.92
N LEU A 229 -17.00 -17.92 -13.09
CA LEU A 229 -15.97 -18.43 -12.18
C LEU A 229 -16.18 -17.89 -10.75
N ALA A 230 -16.38 -16.59 -10.60
CA ALA A 230 -16.65 -15.99 -9.28
C ALA A 230 -17.94 -16.59 -8.64
N ALA A 231 -18.99 -16.82 -9.44
CA ALA A 231 -20.21 -17.47 -8.95
C ALA A 231 -19.96 -18.92 -8.51
N GLN A 232 -19.16 -19.68 -9.24
CA GLN A 232 -18.79 -21.06 -8.88
C GLN A 232 -17.93 -21.10 -7.61
N MET A 233 -17.01 -20.15 -7.40
CA MET A 233 -16.24 -20.01 -6.14
C MET A 233 -17.18 -19.78 -4.95
N ARG A 234 -18.16 -18.85 -5.08
CA ARG A 234 -19.18 -18.62 -4.05
C ARG A 234 -20.02 -19.87 -3.78
N ALA A 235 -20.40 -20.62 -4.81
CA ALA A 235 -21.12 -21.87 -4.66
C ALA A 235 -20.32 -22.94 -3.88
N LYS A 236 -19.00 -22.83 -3.85
CA LYS A 236 -18.10 -23.64 -2.99
C LYS A 236 -17.91 -23.04 -1.59
N ASN A 237 -18.65 -22.00 -1.26
CA ASN A 237 -18.60 -21.37 0.06
C ASN A 237 -17.26 -20.68 0.38
N VAL A 238 -16.61 -20.10 -0.63
CA VAL A 238 -15.47 -19.17 -0.48
C VAL A 238 -15.80 -17.83 -1.11
N ARG A 239 -15.13 -16.79 -0.68
CA ARG A 239 -15.28 -15.43 -1.21
C ARG A 239 -14.28 -15.23 -2.35
N PRO A 240 -14.72 -14.80 -3.55
CA PRO A 240 -13.81 -14.61 -4.68
C PRO A 240 -12.88 -13.41 -4.49
N GLY A 241 -11.58 -13.60 -4.74
CA GLY A 241 -10.59 -12.56 -4.84
C GLY A 241 -9.88 -12.62 -6.20
N ILE A 242 -9.35 -11.49 -6.65
CA ILE A 242 -8.70 -11.36 -7.96
C ILE A 242 -7.50 -10.42 -7.88
N TRP A 243 -6.43 -10.77 -8.58
CA TRP A 243 -5.24 -9.95 -8.74
C TRP A 243 -5.43 -8.90 -9.84
N PHE A 244 -4.84 -7.72 -9.67
CA PHE A 244 -4.97 -6.60 -10.57
C PHE A 244 -3.71 -5.70 -10.55
N ARG A 245 -3.21 -5.34 -11.73
CA ARG A 245 -2.09 -4.40 -11.91
C ARG A 245 -2.57 -3.15 -12.65
N PRO A 246 -3.06 -2.12 -11.96
CA PRO A 246 -3.83 -1.03 -12.54
C PRO A 246 -3.08 -0.11 -13.48
N LEU A 247 -1.76 0.03 -13.33
CA LEU A 247 -0.98 1.02 -14.07
C LEU A 247 -0.35 0.48 -15.35
N TYR A 248 -0.66 -0.77 -15.75
CA TYR A 248 0.01 -1.42 -16.86
C TYR A 248 -0.98 -2.07 -17.82
N ASP A 249 -1.17 -1.44 -18.98
CA ASP A 249 -2.02 -1.94 -20.05
C ASP A 249 -1.45 -1.48 -21.40
N HIS A 250 -1.07 -2.39 -22.28
CA HIS A 250 -0.50 -2.07 -23.57
C HIS A 250 -1.49 -2.15 -24.74
N SER A 251 -2.78 -2.23 -24.44
CA SER A 251 -3.83 -2.27 -25.47
C SER A 251 -3.70 -1.10 -26.44
N ALA A 252 -3.90 -1.40 -27.72
CA ALA A 252 -3.69 -0.43 -28.80
C ALA A 252 -4.72 0.71 -28.85
N ASP A 253 -5.84 0.54 -28.18
CA ASP A 253 -6.90 1.54 -28.05
C ASP A 253 -6.67 2.54 -26.89
N ILE A 254 -5.66 2.31 -26.06
CA ILE A 254 -5.24 3.24 -25.01
C ILE A 254 -4.52 4.46 -25.61
N PRO A 255 -5.02 5.70 -25.37
CA PRO A 255 -4.39 6.91 -25.89
C PRO A 255 -2.93 7.06 -25.44
N ALA A 256 -2.06 7.50 -26.34
CA ALA A 256 -0.64 7.69 -26.01
C ALA A 256 -0.41 8.76 -24.94
N GLU A 257 -1.27 9.78 -24.87
CA GLU A 257 -1.25 10.86 -23.89
C GLU A 257 -1.63 10.40 -22.45
N TRP A 258 -2.16 9.18 -22.29
CA TRP A 258 -2.42 8.58 -21.00
C TRP A 258 -1.19 7.89 -20.40
N ARG A 259 -0.09 7.85 -21.14
CA ARG A 259 1.11 7.15 -20.75
C ARG A 259 2.19 8.11 -20.27
N LEU A 260 3.03 7.65 -19.39
CA LEU A 260 4.19 8.43 -18.95
C LEU A 260 5.09 8.75 -20.14
N GLU A 261 5.46 10.01 -20.33
CA GLU A 261 6.30 10.50 -21.44
C GLU A 261 7.59 9.67 -21.65
N ARG A 262 8.14 9.16 -20.55
CA ARG A 262 9.42 8.43 -20.56
C ARG A 262 9.31 6.95 -20.21
N ASN A 263 8.10 6.46 -20.01
CA ASN A 263 7.80 5.05 -19.84
C ASN A 263 6.41 4.77 -20.42
N ALA A 264 6.37 4.60 -21.75
CA ALA A 264 5.11 4.45 -22.49
C ALA A 264 4.35 3.14 -22.20
N GLU A 265 4.86 2.29 -21.29
CA GLU A 265 4.15 1.09 -20.86
C GLU A 265 3.28 1.33 -19.65
N VAL A 266 3.51 2.44 -18.91
CA VAL A 266 2.86 2.74 -17.64
C VAL A 266 1.94 3.96 -17.79
N PHE A 267 0.78 3.91 -17.18
CA PHE A 267 -0.18 5.00 -17.14
C PHE A 267 0.32 6.20 -16.32
N ASP A 268 0.01 7.39 -16.81
CA ASP A 268 0.18 8.63 -16.07
C ASP A 268 -1.09 8.94 -15.25
N ILE A 269 -1.05 8.65 -13.95
CA ILE A 269 -2.19 8.88 -13.04
C ILE A 269 -2.49 10.38 -12.81
N SER A 270 -1.68 11.30 -13.32
CA SER A 270 -2.02 12.73 -13.31
C SER A 270 -3.06 13.10 -14.37
N VAL A 271 -3.34 12.20 -15.30
CA VAL A 271 -4.40 12.33 -16.32
C VAL A 271 -5.71 11.83 -15.72
N PRO A 272 -6.74 12.70 -15.57
CA PRO A 272 -8.00 12.32 -14.92
C PRO A 272 -8.71 11.14 -15.60
N GLU A 273 -8.62 11.04 -16.93
CA GLU A 273 -9.22 9.97 -17.72
C GLU A 273 -8.61 8.60 -17.41
N VAL A 274 -7.33 8.55 -17.03
CA VAL A 274 -6.66 7.33 -16.56
C VAL A 274 -7.27 6.84 -15.26
N LEU A 275 -7.53 7.75 -14.31
CA LEU A 275 -8.17 7.37 -13.04
C LEU A 275 -9.58 6.83 -13.26
N GLU A 276 -10.33 7.43 -14.17
CA GLU A 276 -11.68 6.92 -14.53
C GLU A 276 -11.60 5.57 -15.24
N HIS A 277 -10.63 5.35 -16.11
CA HIS A 277 -10.38 4.05 -16.76
C HIS A 277 -10.11 2.95 -15.73
N ILE A 278 -9.18 3.20 -14.80
CA ILE A 278 -8.86 2.27 -13.71
C ILE A 278 -10.11 2.01 -12.82
N ALA A 279 -10.88 3.06 -12.54
CA ALA A 279 -12.12 2.92 -11.79
C ALA A 279 -13.18 2.07 -12.52
N GLN A 280 -13.23 2.13 -13.86
CA GLN A 280 -14.10 1.26 -14.66
C GLN A 280 -13.65 -0.20 -14.60
N ASP A 281 -12.35 -0.48 -14.68
CA ASP A 281 -11.82 -1.83 -14.54
C ASP A 281 -12.15 -2.41 -13.15
N ILE A 282 -11.94 -1.62 -12.08
CA ILE A 282 -12.29 -2.05 -10.72
C ILE A 282 -13.81 -2.33 -10.58
N ARG A 283 -14.66 -1.46 -11.15
CA ARG A 283 -16.11 -1.71 -11.16
C ARG A 283 -16.44 -3.01 -11.90
N GLN A 284 -15.80 -3.27 -13.04
CA GLN A 284 -16.01 -4.51 -13.80
C GLN A 284 -15.63 -5.76 -12.97
N LEU A 285 -14.49 -5.72 -12.24
CA LEU A 285 -14.12 -6.82 -11.33
C LEU A 285 -15.19 -7.03 -10.24
N GLY A 286 -15.71 -5.95 -9.68
CA GLY A 286 -16.81 -5.98 -8.70
C GLY A 286 -18.11 -6.52 -9.30
N ASP A 287 -18.47 -6.11 -10.51
CA ASP A 287 -19.68 -6.56 -11.23
C ASP A 287 -19.62 -8.06 -11.57
N TRP A 288 -18.44 -8.61 -11.83
CA TRP A 288 -18.24 -10.05 -11.94
C TRP A 288 -18.43 -10.78 -10.60
N GLY A 289 -18.36 -10.03 -9.48
CA GLY A 289 -18.59 -10.55 -8.13
C GLY A 289 -17.33 -10.87 -7.35
N TYR A 290 -16.19 -10.34 -7.74
CA TYR A 290 -14.99 -10.39 -6.91
C TYR A 290 -15.12 -9.40 -5.75
N GLU A 291 -14.85 -9.86 -4.54
CA GLU A 291 -15.04 -9.11 -3.30
C GLU A 291 -13.72 -8.60 -2.70
N LEU A 292 -12.60 -9.15 -3.17
CA LEU A 292 -11.25 -8.73 -2.81
C LEU A 292 -10.43 -8.52 -4.08
N ILE A 293 -9.79 -7.35 -4.17
CA ILE A 293 -8.86 -7.04 -5.25
C ILE A 293 -7.46 -6.95 -4.65
N LYS A 294 -6.56 -7.85 -5.05
CA LYS A 294 -5.14 -7.76 -4.75
C LYS A 294 -4.50 -6.80 -5.75
N HIS A 295 -4.29 -5.57 -5.31
CA HIS A 295 -3.57 -4.56 -6.09
C HIS A 295 -2.07 -4.81 -6.01
N ASP A 296 -1.42 -4.89 -7.15
CA ASP A 296 0.01 -5.14 -7.26
C ASP A 296 0.68 -4.12 -8.19
N PHE A 297 1.99 -3.94 -8.05
CA PHE A 297 2.81 -3.05 -8.89
C PHE A 297 2.27 -1.62 -8.99
N SER A 298 2.37 -0.85 -7.93
CA SER A 298 1.96 0.57 -7.89
C SER A 298 2.94 1.53 -8.60
N THR A 299 3.99 1.01 -9.22
CA THR A 299 5.05 1.79 -9.88
C THR A 299 5.38 1.23 -11.25
#